data_4778288c12cd14a29a02ff4db75ff0d7
#
_entry.id   4778288c12cd14a29a02ff4db75ff0d7
#
_cell.length_a   1.000
_cell.length_b   1.000
_cell.length_c   1.000
_cell.angle_alpha   90.00
_cell.angle_beta   90.00
_cell.angle_gamma   90.00
#
_symmetry.space_group_name_H-M   'P 1'
#
loop_
_entity.id
_entity.type
_entity.pdbx_description
1 polymer ?
#
loop_
_entity_poly.entity_id
_entity_poly.type
_entity_poly.pdbx_seq_one_letter_code
_entity_poly.pdbx_strand_id
1 'polypeptide(L)'
;MQSTALALMSCENANAAQKDRAHPYPLVPVYDLVVFCDLGFEPPWVMRQAEFVHQACQDAHIRYDMLHTPLYDDLMQNFGKRRVVSIPWWTLRSDGHKSRMPRNCTLDYKVTQIAKFLRWEVLGYRKGQKLRDEDRKAHEMHMGFSFEERHRCKESPNPMLTNHFPLVEMKLTRADNYAYILDVWGLDTKASACCFCPFHRNYFFSVFAGA
;
A
#
# COMPACT_ATOMS: atom_id res chain seq x y z
N MET A 1 -0.35 6.53 4.87
CA MET A 1 -1.15 6.96 6.02
C MET A 1 -2.24 5.95 6.38
N GLN A 2 -3.28 5.71 5.56
CA GLN A 2 -4.39 4.80 5.95
C GLN A 2 -3.95 3.35 6.18
N SER A 3 -3.13 2.78 5.28
CA SER A 3 -2.56 1.44 5.49
C SER A 3 -1.61 1.39 6.70
N THR A 4 -0.95 2.49 7.02
CA THR A 4 -0.16 2.64 8.25
C THR A 4 -1.06 2.55 9.48
N ALA A 5 -2.22 3.23 9.48
CA ALA A 5 -3.17 3.12 10.59
C ALA A 5 -3.62 1.68 10.82
N LEU A 6 -3.98 0.94 9.75
CA LEU A 6 -4.35 -0.48 9.88
C LEU A 6 -3.23 -1.34 10.46
N ALA A 7 -2.00 -1.17 9.99
CA ALA A 7 -0.86 -1.93 10.50
C ALA A 7 -0.63 -1.65 11.98
N LEU A 8 -0.68 -0.38 12.40
CA LEU A 8 -0.49 0.01 13.79
C LEU A 8 -1.63 -0.45 14.70
N MET A 9 -2.89 -0.40 14.24
CA MET A 9 -4.04 -0.96 14.96
C MET A 9 -3.89 -2.47 15.17
N SER A 10 -3.39 -3.19 14.16
CA SER A 10 -3.10 -4.61 14.29
C SER A 10 -1.98 -4.89 15.30
N CYS A 11 -0.94 -4.05 15.34
CA CYS A 11 0.12 -4.14 16.36
C CYS A 11 -0.43 -3.92 17.79
N GLU A 12 -1.35 -2.96 17.97
CA GLU A 12 -2.00 -2.76 19.27
C GLU A 12 -2.87 -3.95 19.67
N ASN A 13 -3.59 -4.54 18.72
CA ASN A 13 -4.37 -5.76 18.99
C ASN A 13 -3.46 -6.93 19.39
N ALA A 14 -2.32 -7.11 18.71
CA ALA A 14 -1.32 -8.12 19.06
C ALA A 14 -0.77 -7.90 20.49
N ASN A 15 -0.42 -6.66 20.82
CA ASN A 15 0.07 -6.28 22.15
C ASN A 15 -1.00 -6.45 23.24
N ALA A 16 -2.27 -6.23 22.91
CA ALA A 16 -3.39 -6.46 23.84
C ALA A 16 -3.59 -7.96 24.07
N ALA A 17 -3.55 -8.78 23.02
CA ALA A 17 -3.66 -10.23 23.10
C ALA A 17 -2.55 -10.87 23.97
N GLN A 18 -1.31 -10.39 23.83
CA GLN A 18 -0.19 -10.84 24.66
C GLN A 18 -0.38 -10.53 26.16
N LYS A 19 -1.23 -9.56 26.51
CA LYS A 19 -1.55 -9.14 27.89
C LYS A 19 -2.92 -9.63 28.34
N ASP A 20 -3.52 -10.57 27.63
CA ASP A 20 -4.86 -11.11 27.90
C ASP A 20 -5.94 -10.01 27.97
N ARG A 21 -5.82 -8.97 27.13
CA ARG A 21 -6.76 -7.85 27.05
C ARG A 21 -7.60 -7.93 25.77
N ALA A 22 -8.79 -7.36 25.84
CA ALA A 22 -9.64 -7.21 24.65
C ALA A 22 -8.95 -6.37 23.57
N HIS A 23 -9.17 -6.74 22.31
CA HIS A 23 -8.65 -6.00 21.16
C HIS A 23 -9.25 -4.58 21.12
N PRO A 24 -8.44 -3.50 21.15
CA PRO A 24 -8.94 -2.15 21.04
C PRO A 24 -9.63 -1.85 19.71
N TYR A 25 -9.28 -2.60 18.65
CA TYR A 25 -9.86 -2.46 17.31
C TYR A 25 -10.48 -3.78 16.82
N PRO A 26 -11.72 -4.11 17.24
CA PRO A 26 -12.32 -5.44 16.95
C PRO A 26 -12.47 -5.79 15.47
N LEU A 27 -12.57 -4.79 14.57
CA LEU A 27 -12.68 -4.99 13.12
C LEU A 27 -11.33 -5.13 12.42
N VAL A 28 -10.22 -5.00 13.14
CA VAL A 28 -8.87 -5.18 12.61
C VAL A 28 -8.28 -6.44 13.24
N PRO A 29 -8.00 -7.50 12.49
CA PRO A 29 -7.36 -8.68 13.06
C PRO A 29 -5.89 -8.41 13.41
N VAL A 30 -5.28 -9.31 14.18
CA VAL A 30 -3.82 -9.40 14.23
C VAL A 30 -3.36 -9.99 12.90
N TYR A 31 -2.62 -9.21 12.13
CA TYR A 31 -2.16 -9.65 10.80
C TYR A 31 -1.03 -10.66 10.90
N ASP A 32 -1.08 -11.68 10.05
CA ASP A 32 0.05 -12.59 9.86
C ASP A 32 1.20 -11.92 9.10
N LEU A 33 0.86 -10.95 8.23
CA LEU A 33 1.80 -10.32 7.33
C LEU A 33 1.38 -8.88 6.98
N VAL A 34 2.31 -7.96 7.12
CA VAL A 34 2.22 -6.59 6.61
C VAL A 34 3.20 -6.45 5.44
N VAL A 35 2.74 -5.91 4.30
CA VAL A 35 3.56 -5.75 3.09
C VAL A 35 3.65 -4.28 2.69
N PHE A 36 4.85 -3.80 2.50
CA PHE A 36 5.12 -2.50 1.87
C PHE A 36 5.77 -2.69 0.50
N CYS A 37 5.30 -1.97 -0.52
CA CYS A 37 5.91 -1.96 -1.85
C CYS A 37 6.69 -0.66 -2.04
N ASP A 38 8.01 -0.77 -2.05
CA ASP A 38 8.94 0.29 -2.45
C ASP A 38 9.03 0.33 -3.98
N LEU A 39 8.71 1.48 -4.58
CA LEU A 39 8.74 1.69 -6.03
C LEU A 39 10.10 2.18 -6.55
N GLY A 40 11.13 2.23 -5.69
CA GLY A 40 12.50 2.61 -6.02
C GLY A 40 12.78 4.11 -5.93
N PHE A 41 11.76 4.97 -5.80
CA PHE A 41 11.96 6.42 -5.60
C PHE A 41 10.80 7.01 -4.77
N GLU A 42 10.72 6.53 -3.53
CA GLU A 42 9.78 7.06 -2.54
C GLU A 42 10.40 8.26 -1.80
N PRO A 43 9.60 9.25 -1.37
CA PRO A 43 10.10 10.36 -0.56
C PRO A 43 10.71 9.87 0.77
N PRO A 44 11.72 10.57 1.32
CA PRO A 44 12.38 10.16 2.57
C PRO A 44 11.43 9.97 3.75
N TRP A 45 10.36 10.77 3.83
CA TRP A 45 9.36 10.61 4.89
C TRP A 45 8.51 9.34 4.74
N VAL A 46 8.32 8.82 3.51
CA VAL A 46 7.63 7.54 3.26
C VAL A 46 8.49 6.39 3.73
N MET A 47 9.81 6.44 3.45
CA MET A 47 10.74 5.42 3.92
C MET A 47 10.86 5.43 5.45
N ARG A 48 10.95 6.60 6.09
CA ARG A 48 10.91 6.69 7.57
C ARG A 48 9.61 6.14 8.16
N GLN A 49 8.49 6.40 7.52
CA GLN A 49 7.19 5.84 7.93
C GLN A 49 7.13 4.33 7.76
N ALA A 50 7.69 3.79 6.68
CA ALA A 50 7.78 2.35 6.44
C ALA A 50 8.66 1.66 7.50
N GLU A 51 9.81 2.26 7.83
CA GLU A 51 10.72 1.77 8.88
C GLU A 51 10.06 1.80 10.26
N PHE A 52 9.33 2.88 10.59
CA PHE A 52 8.58 2.96 11.84
C PHE A 52 7.54 1.83 11.97
N VAL A 53 6.78 1.57 10.88
CA VAL A 53 5.81 0.47 10.86
C VAL A 53 6.52 -0.89 10.96
N HIS A 54 7.66 -1.05 10.30
CA HIS A 54 8.48 -2.26 10.41
C HIS A 54 8.86 -2.54 11.87
N GLN A 55 9.39 -1.53 12.58
CA GLN A 55 9.76 -1.69 13.97
C GLN A 55 8.53 -2.02 14.85
N ALA A 56 7.41 -1.34 14.66
CA ALA A 56 6.18 -1.64 15.39
C ALA A 56 5.67 -3.07 15.14
N CYS A 57 5.79 -3.58 13.91
CA CYS A 57 5.45 -4.96 13.57
C CYS A 57 6.41 -5.96 14.25
N GLN A 58 7.71 -5.68 14.28
CA GLN A 58 8.69 -6.51 14.98
C GLN A 58 8.38 -6.61 16.48
N ASP A 59 8.11 -5.48 17.12
CA ASP A 59 7.78 -5.42 18.55
C ASP A 59 6.47 -6.18 18.88
N ALA A 60 5.53 -6.20 17.91
CA ALA A 60 4.26 -6.92 18.01
C ALA A 60 4.32 -8.38 17.51
N HIS A 61 5.49 -8.88 17.07
CA HIS A 61 5.70 -10.20 16.47
C HIS A 61 4.87 -10.46 15.21
N ILE A 62 4.60 -9.41 14.43
CA ILE A 62 3.93 -9.48 13.12
C ILE A 62 5.02 -9.50 12.03
N ARG A 63 4.91 -10.44 11.09
CA ARG A 63 5.81 -10.47 9.93
C ARG A 63 5.63 -9.21 9.08
N TYR A 64 6.75 -8.57 8.73
CA TYR A 64 6.77 -7.41 7.82
C TYR A 64 7.71 -7.69 6.65
N ASP A 65 7.23 -7.52 5.42
CA ASP A 65 8.04 -7.67 4.21
C ASP A 65 8.01 -6.38 3.38
N MET A 66 9.19 -5.91 3.00
CA MET A 66 9.36 -4.82 2.05
C MET A 66 9.68 -5.39 0.67
N LEU A 67 8.77 -5.21 -0.28
CA LEU A 67 8.95 -5.63 -1.66
C LEU A 67 9.54 -4.48 -2.48
N HIS A 68 10.77 -4.64 -2.93
CA HIS A 68 11.32 -3.72 -3.93
C HIS A 68 10.72 -4.01 -5.30
N THR A 69 9.97 -3.04 -5.84
CA THR A 69 9.31 -3.16 -7.13
C THR A 69 9.84 -2.06 -8.06
N PRO A 70 10.57 -2.39 -9.14
CA PRO A 70 11.48 -1.48 -9.82
C PRO A 70 10.76 -0.54 -10.80
N LEU A 71 9.73 0.20 -10.37
CA LEU A 71 9.02 1.15 -11.24
C LEU A 71 9.94 2.27 -11.73
N TYR A 72 10.77 2.81 -10.82
CA TYR A 72 11.69 3.88 -11.16
C TYR A 72 12.78 3.39 -12.11
N ASP A 73 13.36 2.23 -11.83
CA ASP A 73 14.41 1.64 -12.66
C ASP A 73 13.88 1.28 -14.05
N ASP A 74 12.70 0.69 -14.13
CA ASP A 74 12.03 0.40 -15.40
C ASP A 74 11.76 1.68 -16.21
N LEU A 75 11.35 2.76 -15.55
CA LEU A 75 11.17 4.05 -16.19
C LEU A 75 12.49 4.56 -16.77
N MET A 76 13.55 4.60 -15.96
CA MET A 76 14.84 5.16 -16.37
C MET A 76 15.53 4.33 -17.44
N GLN A 77 15.52 3.01 -17.34
CA GLN A 77 16.14 2.11 -18.32
C GLN A 77 15.43 2.13 -19.68
N ASN A 78 14.13 2.38 -19.69
CA ASN A 78 13.31 2.33 -20.90
C ASN A 78 12.94 3.71 -21.42
N PHE A 79 13.36 4.79 -20.75
CA PHE A 79 13.11 6.17 -21.21
C PHE A 79 13.71 6.38 -22.61
N GLY A 80 12.88 6.82 -23.56
CA GLY A 80 13.27 7.01 -24.95
C GLY A 80 13.44 5.74 -25.79
N LYS A 81 13.41 4.54 -25.18
CA LYS A 81 13.58 3.26 -25.90
C LYS A 81 12.25 2.56 -26.19
N ARG A 82 11.32 2.61 -25.24
CA ARG A 82 9.97 2.07 -25.39
C ARG A 82 8.96 2.92 -24.61
N ARG A 83 7.70 2.80 -24.97
CA ARG A 83 6.62 3.45 -24.23
C ARG A 83 6.48 2.83 -22.84
N VAL A 84 6.69 3.64 -21.79
CA VAL A 84 6.39 3.26 -20.40
C VAL A 84 4.96 3.72 -20.09
N VAL A 85 4.02 2.79 -20.00
CA VAL A 85 2.56 3.08 -19.99
C VAL A 85 1.99 3.14 -18.58
N SER A 86 2.72 2.67 -17.57
CA SER A 86 2.18 2.50 -16.20
C SER A 86 2.02 3.81 -15.44
N ILE A 87 2.76 4.88 -15.80
CA ILE A 87 2.68 6.18 -15.15
C ILE A 87 1.71 7.08 -15.92
N PRO A 88 0.74 7.73 -15.25
CA PRO A 88 -0.30 8.52 -15.89
C PRO A 88 0.18 9.91 -16.33
N TRP A 89 1.21 9.96 -17.18
CA TRP A 89 1.72 11.20 -17.74
C TRP A 89 0.65 11.97 -18.52
N TRP A 90 0.75 13.29 -18.49
CA TRP A 90 0.01 14.13 -19.42
C TRP A 90 0.74 14.15 -20.76
N THR A 91 -0.01 13.96 -21.83
CA THR A 91 0.49 13.99 -23.19
C THR A 91 -0.21 15.08 -23.98
N LEU A 92 0.52 15.75 -24.84
CA LEU A 92 -0.03 16.67 -25.83
C LEU A 92 -0.22 15.89 -27.14
N ARG A 93 -1.46 15.87 -27.63
CA ARG A 93 -1.78 15.22 -28.90
C ARG A 93 -1.42 16.18 -30.06
N SER A 94 -1.32 15.63 -31.28
CA SER A 94 -1.05 16.42 -32.48
C SER A 94 -2.11 17.48 -32.79
N ASP A 95 -3.34 17.30 -32.29
CA ASP A 95 -4.45 18.23 -32.38
C ASP A 95 -4.44 19.32 -31.29
N GLY A 96 -3.39 19.37 -30.46
CA GLY A 96 -3.23 20.33 -29.36
C GLY A 96 -4.01 19.96 -28.08
N HIS A 97 -4.83 18.93 -28.09
CA HIS A 97 -5.57 18.50 -26.91
C HIS A 97 -4.67 17.76 -25.92
N LYS A 98 -4.84 18.08 -24.62
CA LYS A 98 -4.18 17.37 -23.53
C LYS A 98 -4.93 16.08 -23.25
N SER A 99 -4.21 14.97 -23.14
CA SER A 99 -4.76 13.70 -22.68
C SER A 99 -3.89 13.13 -21.56
N ARG A 100 -4.48 12.26 -20.75
CA ARG A 100 -3.77 11.59 -19.67
C ARG A 100 -3.67 10.11 -19.95
N MET A 101 -2.49 9.55 -19.73
CA MET A 101 -2.28 8.11 -19.83
C MET A 101 -2.98 7.37 -18.68
N PRO A 102 -3.34 6.08 -18.87
CA PRO A 102 -3.90 5.25 -17.81
C PRO A 102 -2.99 5.18 -16.58
N ARG A 103 -3.58 5.12 -15.39
CA ARG A 103 -2.86 4.92 -14.13
C ARG A 103 -2.75 3.43 -13.82
N ASN A 104 -1.77 2.76 -14.37
CA ASN A 104 -1.56 1.33 -14.15
C ASN A 104 -0.45 1.02 -13.14
N CYS A 105 0.32 2.01 -12.68
CA CYS A 105 1.43 1.80 -11.75
C CYS A 105 1.02 1.06 -10.47
N THR A 106 -0.16 1.32 -9.92
CA THR A 106 -0.67 0.60 -8.75
C THR A 106 -0.93 -0.88 -9.07
N LEU A 107 -1.53 -1.17 -10.23
CA LEU A 107 -1.82 -2.55 -10.64
C LEU A 107 -0.52 -3.31 -10.94
N ASP A 108 0.36 -2.73 -11.76
CA ASP A 108 1.53 -3.41 -12.30
C ASP A 108 2.63 -3.60 -11.24
N TYR A 109 2.88 -2.57 -10.42
CA TYR A 109 4.02 -2.52 -9.50
C TYR A 109 3.65 -2.65 -8.01
N LYS A 110 2.37 -2.74 -7.66
CA LYS A 110 1.94 -3.06 -6.28
C LYS A 110 1.07 -4.31 -6.26
N VAL A 111 -0.15 -4.25 -6.79
CA VAL A 111 -1.12 -5.35 -6.68
C VAL A 111 -0.59 -6.65 -7.29
N THR A 112 -0.05 -6.58 -8.50
CA THR A 112 0.50 -7.76 -9.19
C THR A 112 1.73 -8.31 -8.47
N GLN A 113 2.59 -7.45 -7.93
CA GLN A 113 3.80 -7.90 -7.22
C GLN A 113 3.45 -8.54 -5.87
N ILE A 114 2.52 -7.96 -5.11
CA ILE A 114 2.01 -8.56 -3.87
C ILE A 114 1.39 -9.93 -4.18
N ALA A 115 0.57 -10.03 -5.23
CA ALA A 115 -0.04 -11.30 -5.61
C ALA A 115 0.98 -12.38 -6.00
N LYS A 116 2.07 -12.00 -6.69
CA LYS A 116 3.18 -12.89 -7.01
C LYS A 116 3.93 -13.33 -5.75
N PHE A 117 4.27 -12.38 -4.88
CA PHE A 117 4.95 -12.64 -3.62
C PHE A 117 4.14 -13.61 -2.75
N LEU A 118 2.85 -13.34 -2.53
CA LEU A 118 1.97 -14.24 -1.78
C LEU A 118 1.94 -15.63 -2.40
N ARG A 119 1.80 -15.72 -3.73
CA ARG A 119 1.70 -17.00 -4.41
C ARG A 119 2.98 -17.83 -4.34
N TRP A 120 4.13 -17.21 -4.52
CA TRP A 120 5.39 -17.94 -4.67
C TRP A 120 6.17 -18.06 -3.36
N GLU A 121 6.29 -16.97 -2.62
CA GLU A 121 7.12 -16.93 -1.40
C GLU A 121 6.34 -17.34 -0.14
N VAL A 122 5.05 -16.99 -0.07
CA VAL A 122 4.24 -17.29 1.11
C VAL A 122 3.55 -18.65 0.97
N LEU A 123 2.90 -18.91 -0.17
CA LEU A 123 2.14 -20.15 -0.41
C LEU A 123 2.96 -21.26 -1.10
N GLY A 124 4.20 -20.98 -1.51
CA GLY A 124 5.12 -21.97 -2.08
C GLY A 124 4.74 -22.51 -3.46
N TYR A 125 3.91 -21.79 -4.23
CA TYR A 125 3.58 -22.20 -5.60
C TYR A 125 4.77 -22.05 -6.53
N ARG A 126 4.89 -22.96 -7.51
CA ARG A 126 5.83 -22.85 -8.62
C ARG A 126 5.19 -22.12 -9.81
N LYS A 127 6.02 -21.51 -10.66
CA LYS A 127 5.56 -20.86 -11.89
C LYS A 127 4.79 -21.85 -12.78
N GLY A 128 3.59 -21.49 -13.22
CA GLY A 128 2.71 -22.33 -14.03
C GLY A 128 1.84 -23.32 -13.25
N GLN A 129 2.05 -23.50 -11.96
CA GLN A 129 1.22 -24.36 -11.13
C GLN A 129 -0.20 -23.78 -11.02
N LYS A 130 -1.21 -24.64 -11.18
CA LYS A 130 -2.62 -24.23 -11.00
C LYS A 130 -2.90 -23.93 -9.52
N LEU A 131 -3.80 -22.98 -9.29
CA LEU A 131 -4.27 -22.66 -7.94
C LEU A 131 -5.07 -23.86 -7.39
N ARG A 132 -4.74 -24.30 -6.18
CA ARG A 132 -5.50 -25.32 -5.46
C ARG A 132 -6.86 -24.77 -5.06
N ASP A 133 -7.87 -25.60 -5.00
CA ASP A 133 -9.23 -25.14 -4.67
C ASP A 133 -9.33 -24.65 -3.22
N GLU A 134 -8.57 -25.22 -2.30
CA GLU A 134 -8.45 -24.79 -0.90
C GLU A 134 -7.89 -23.37 -0.73
N ASP A 135 -7.08 -22.89 -1.69
CA ASP A 135 -6.50 -21.53 -1.68
C ASP A 135 -7.39 -20.49 -2.37
N ARG A 136 -8.56 -20.90 -2.90
CA ARG A 136 -9.49 -19.97 -3.53
C ARG A 136 -10.23 -19.15 -2.48
N LYS A 137 -10.07 -17.81 -2.55
CA LYS A 137 -10.67 -16.87 -1.58
C LYS A 137 -10.35 -17.18 -0.11
N ALA A 138 -9.29 -17.94 0.13
CA ALA A 138 -8.89 -18.39 1.47
C ALA A 138 -8.04 -17.36 2.23
N HIS A 139 -7.51 -16.34 1.53
CA HIS A 139 -6.62 -15.36 2.12
C HIS A 139 -7.28 -13.99 2.12
N GLU A 140 -7.22 -13.30 3.26
CA GLU A 140 -7.79 -11.97 3.43
C GLU A 140 -6.75 -10.88 3.11
N MET A 141 -7.17 -9.86 2.38
CA MET A 141 -6.37 -8.68 2.08
C MET A 141 -7.06 -7.44 2.67
N HIS A 142 -6.52 -6.91 3.74
CA HIS A 142 -7.03 -5.71 4.38
C HIS A 142 -6.40 -4.45 3.75
N MET A 143 -7.23 -3.59 3.19
CA MET A 143 -6.80 -2.40 2.48
C MET A 143 -7.16 -1.12 3.24
N GLY A 144 -6.17 -0.24 3.40
CA GLY A 144 -6.33 1.05 4.06
C GLY A 144 -7.03 2.07 3.17
N PHE A 145 -8.33 1.92 2.96
CA PHE A 145 -9.17 2.97 2.38
C PHE A 145 -9.93 3.67 3.50
N SER A 146 -9.87 5.01 3.52
CA SER A 146 -10.68 5.82 4.44
C SER A 146 -12.15 5.88 3.99
N PHE A 147 -13.03 6.32 4.86
CA PHE A 147 -14.48 6.37 4.59
C PHE A 147 -14.81 7.20 3.33
N GLU A 148 -14.06 8.26 3.05
CA GLU A 148 -14.22 9.08 1.84
C GLU A 148 -13.89 8.29 0.55
N GLU A 149 -13.06 7.25 0.67
CA GLU A 149 -12.63 6.42 -0.45
C GLU A 149 -13.49 5.15 -0.64
N ARG A 150 -14.63 5.03 0.06
CA ARG A 150 -15.52 3.84 0.01
C ARG A 150 -15.97 3.45 -1.40
N HIS A 151 -16.04 4.41 -2.33
CA HIS A 151 -16.35 4.15 -3.74
C HIS A 151 -15.29 3.30 -4.45
N ARG A 152 -14.11 3.14 -3.87
CA ARG A 152 -13.00 2.31 -4.38
C ARG A 152 -13.05 0.87 -3.86
N CYS A 153 -13.89 0.60 -2.86
CA CYS A 153 -14.05 -0.73 -2.29
C CYS A 153 -14.66 -1.67 -3.33
N LYS A 154 -13.91 -2.68 -3.73
CA LYS A 154 -14.32 -3.68 -4.72
C LYS A 154 -13.78 -5.04 -4.32
N GLU A 155 -14.45 -6.07 -4.76
CA GLU A 155 -13.93 -7.44 -4.64
C GLU A 155 -12.57 -7.59 -5.32
N SER A 156 -11.79 -8.52 -4.83
CA SER A 156 -10.51 -8.83 -5.42
C SER A 156 -10.69 -9.56 -6.75
N PRO A 157 -10.05 -9.11 -7.85
CA PRO A 157 -9.98 -9.88 -9.08
C PRO A 157 -9.04 -11.09 -8.94
N ASN A 158 -8.22 -11.14 -7.90
CA ASN A 158 -7.32 -12.26 -7.64
C ASN A 158 -8.10 -13.41 -7.00
N PRO A 159 -8.11 -14.62 -7.61
CA PRO A 159 -8.88 -15.75 -7.10
C PRO A 159 -8.42 -16.27 -5.73
N MET A 160 -7.24 -15.90 -5.23
CA MET A 160 -6.74 -16.27 -3.91
C MET A 160 -7.26 -15.35 -2.80
N LEU A 161 -7.68 -14.11 -3.12
CA LEU A 161 -7.85 -13.05 -2.15
C LEU A 161 -9.30 -12.62 -1.98
N THR A 162 -9.69 -12.38 -0.74
CA THR A 162 -10.89 -11.62 -0.38
C THR A 162 -10.47 -10.27 0.19
N ASN A 163 -11.03 -9.17 -0.35
CA ASN A 163 -10.70 -7.83 0.12
C ASN A 163 -11.56 -7.41 1.30
N HIS A 164 -10.94 -6.82 2.32
CA HIS A 164 -11.60 -6.22 3.48
C HIS A 164 -11.21 -4.75 3.63
N PHE A 165 -12.12 -3.93 4.19
CA PHE A 165 -11.96 -2.49 4.30
C PHE A 165 -12.29 -1.97 5.70
N PRO A 166 -11.55 -2.37 6.75
CA PRO A 166 -11.92 -2.10 8.13
C PRO A 166 -12.12 -0.62 8.46
N LEU A 167 -11.28 0.27 7.90
CA LEU A 167 -11.43 1.71 8.14
C LEU A 167 -12.74 2.28 7.57
N VAL A 168 -13.24 1.70 6.48
CA VAL A 168 -14.54 2.09 5.91
C VAL A 168 -15.68 1.58 6.77
N GLU A 169 -15.57 0.35 7.27
CA GLU A 169 -16.55 -0.25 8.19
C GLU A 169 -16.61 0.51 9.51
N MET A 170 -15.47 0.92 10.05
CA MET A 170 -15.38 1.79 11.23
C MET A 170 -15.75 3.26 10.94
N LYS A 171 -16.03 3.62 9.68
CA LYS A 171 -16.32 4.99 9.21
C LYS A 171 -15.21 5.99 9.49
N LEU A 172 -13.96 5.53 9.58
CA LEU A 172 -12.81 6.40 9.84
C LEU A 172 -12.45 7.21 8.61
N THR A 173 -12.40 8.52 8.79
CA THR A 173 -11.99 9.47 7.76
C THR A 173 -10.46 9.52 7.65
N ARG A 174 -9.96 10.25 6.66
CA ARG A 174 -8.52 10.49 6.53
C ARG A 174 -7.99 11.30 7.71
N ALA A 175 -8.77 12.25 8.23
CA ALA A 175 -8.42 13.06 9.38
C ALA A 175 -8.34 12.20 10.65
N ASP A 176 -9.30 11.31 10.88
CA ASP A 176 -9.30 10.40 12.04
C ASP A 176 -8.07 9.48 12.00
N ASN A 177 -7.73 8.91 10.86
CA ASN A 177 -6.54 8.08 10.70
C ASN A 177 -5.23 8.85 10.96
N TYR A 178 -5.18 10.13 10.56
CA TYR A 178 -4.03 10.99 10.84
C TYR A 178 -3.93 11.29 12.33
N ALA A 179 -5.03 11.72 12.95
CA ALA A 179 -5.08 12.00 14.38
C ALA A 179 -4.69 10.77 15.21
N TYR A 180 -5.24 9.60 14.89
CA TYR A 180 -4.87 8.35 15.54
C TYR A 180 -3.36 8.08 15.50
N ILE A 181 -2.74 8.17 14.32
CA ILE A 181 -1.31 7.90 14.18
C ILE A 181 -0.47 8.93 14.93
N LEU A 182 -0.87 10.20 14.90
CA LEU A 182 -0.16 11.27 15.60
C LEU A 182 -0.33 11.17 17.12
N ASP A 183 -1.56 11.01 17.61
CA ASP A 183 -1.87 11.08 19.04
C ASP A 183 -1.44 9.82 19.78
N VAL A 184 -1.57 8.64 19.16
CA VAL A 184 -1.25 7.36 19.81
C VAL A 184 0.20 6.95 19.58
N TRP A 185 0.74 7.18 18.39
CA TRP A 185 2.07 6.71 18.00
C TRP A 185 3.12 7.82 17.87
N GLY A 186 2.72 9.10 18.01
CA GLY A 186 3.63 10.24 17.87
C GLY A 186 4.22 10.42 16.46
N LEU A 187 3.66 9.76 15.45
CA LEU A 187 4.19 9.78 14.10
C LEU A 187 3.45 10.79 13.20
N ASP A 188 4.11 11.88 12.83
CA ASP A 188 3.60 12.81 11.82
C ASP A 188 3.70 12.19 10.43
N THR A 189 2.57 11.70 9.92
CA THR A 189 2.49 11.00 8.63
C THR A 189 2.14 11.94 7.49
N LYS A 190 2.82 11.76 6.36
CA LYS A 190 2.50 12.46 5.10
C LYS A 190 1.94 11.47 4.08
N ALA A 191 1.28 12.01 3.04
CA ALA A 191 0.75 11.18 1.97
C ALA A 191 1.87 10.41 1.27
N SER A 192 1.67 9.11 1.07
CA SER A 192 2.60 8.26 0.33
C SER A 192 2.30 8.34 -1.16
N ALA A 193 3.25 8.91 -1.92
CA ALA A 193 3.26 8.85 -3.37
C ALA A 193 4.69 9.04 -3.87
N CYS A 194 5.07 8.32 -4.93
CA CYS A 194 6.42 8.40 -5.51
C CYS A 194 6.82 9.84 -5.85
N CYS A 195 8.09 10.17 -5.73
CA CYS A 195 8.60 11.53 -6.00
C CYS A 195 8.22 12.07 -7.38
N PHE A 196 8.13 11.20 -8.38
CA PHE A 196 7.80 11.55 -9.77
C PHE A 196 6.29 11.41 -10.12
N CYS A 197 5.41 11.28 -9.12
CA CYS A 197 3.99 11.08 -9.37
C CYS A 197 3.33 12.36 -9.94
N PRO A 198 2.71 12.34 -11.13
CA PRO A 198 2.10 13.53 -11.73
C PRO A 198 0.81 13.97 -11.03
N PHE A 199 0.35 13.27 -9.99
CA PHE A 199 -0.77 13.67 -9.15
C PHE A 199 -0.37 14.53 -7.94
N HIS A 200 0.92 14.81 -7.77
CA HIS A 200 1.35 15.78 -6.76
C HIS A 200 0.87 17.18 -7.12
N ARG A 201 0.55 17.96 -6.08
CA ARG A 201 0.32 19.40 -6.22
C ARG A 201 1.66 20.14 -6.28
N ASN A 202 1.68 21.35 -6.82
CA ASN A 202 2.88 22.18 -6.93
C ASN A 202 3.62 22.34 -5.59
N TYR A 203 2.90 22.45 -4.49
CA TYR A 203 3.47 22.51 -3.14
C TYR A 203 4.39 21.33 -2.82
N PHE A 204 4.04 20.10 -3.27
CA PHE A 204 4.89 18.94 -3.05
C PHE A 204 6.27 19.12 -3.71
N PHE A 205 6.28 19.58 -4.96
CA PHE A 205 7.53 19.77 -5.70
C PHE A 205 8.37 20.92 -5.12
N SER A 206 7.75 21.99 -4.60
CA SER A 206 8.49 23.10 -3.95
C SER A 206 9.17 22.64 -2.65
N VAL A 207 8.52 21.81 -1.84
CA VAL A 207 9.12 21.23 -0.62
C VAL A 207 10.26 20.26 -0.96
N PHE A 208 10.11 19.51 -2.05
CA PHE A 208 11.11 18.52 -2.47
C PHE A 208 12.34 19.17 -3.11
N ALA A 209 12.18 20.29 -3.82
CA ALA A 209 13.27 21.03 -4.44
C ALA A 209 14.09 21.89 -3.45
N GLY A 210 13.55 22.14 -2.24
CA GLY A 210 14.21 22.93 -1.20
C GLY A 210 14.82 22.07 -0.06
N ALA A 211 14.78 20.75 -0.19
CA ALA A 211 15.40 19.79 0.73
C ALA A 211 16.68 19.23 0.13
#